data_184980860243e291b9d3e77fb5cf68de
#
_entry.id   184980860243e291b9d3e77fb5cf68de
#
_cell.length_a   1.000
_cell.length_b   1.000
_cell.length_c   1.000
_cell.angle_alpha   90.00
_cell.angle_beta   90.00
_cell.angle_gamma   90.00
#
_symmetry.space_group_name_H-M   'P 1'
#
loop_
_entity.id
_entity.type
_entity.pdbx_description
1 polymer ?
#
loop_
_entity_poly.entity_id
_entity_poly.type
_entity_poly.pdbx_seq_one_letter_code
_entity_poly.pdbx_strand_id
1 'polypeptide(L)'
;ATPVPLGPATLSTADAEALAVQLRPSPPLAAGIEAARAGATAMMDVSDGLALDSSRIAAMSGVSIDVFSAALGPNAAWAIGGGEDHGMLATFRADASLPPSFRVIGRVLEAGEVPVLVDGAPWGGTPGWDPYRDWDERVG
;
A
#
# COMPACT_ATOMS: atom_id res chain seq x y z
N ALA A 1 10.79 -26.94 27.21
CA ALA A 1 11.47 -26.47 26.01
C ALA A 1 12.33 -25.30 26.41
N THR A 2 13.65 -25.42 26.24
CA THR A 2 14.62 -24.36 26.55
C THR A 2 14.50 -23.29 25.44
N PRO A 3 14.36 -21.99 25.79
CA PRO A 3 14.33 -20.94 24.77
C PRO A 3 15.69 -20.91 24.04
N VAL A 4 15.66 -20.96 22.72
CA VAL A 4 16.83 -20.77 21.88
C VAL A 4 17.27 -19.32 22.05
N PRO A 5 18.50 -19.01 22.49
CA PRO A 5 18.96 -17.64 22.56
C PRO A 5 19.06 -17.10 21.12
N LEU A 6 18.28 -16.07 20.81
CA LEU A 6 18.46 -15.27 19.61
C LEU A 6 19.76 -14.50 19.80
N GLY A 7 20.86 -15.01 19.23
CA GLY A 7 22.09 -14.24 19.13
C GLY A 7 21.83 -12.98 18.28
N PRO A 8 22.67 -11.94 18.39
CA PRO A 8 22.53 -10.75 17.58
C PRO A 8 22.65 -11.15 16.10
N ALA A 9 21.49 -11.22 15.41
CA ALA A 9 21.49 -11.37 13.97
C ALA A 9 22.18 -10.12 13.41
N THR A 10 23.28 -10.31 12.73
CA THR A 10 23.92 -9.23 11.98
C THR A 10 23.02 -8.97 10.78
N LEU A 11 22.20 -7.94 10.88
CA LEU A 11 21.35 -7.50 9.77
C LEU A 11 22.24 -7.12 8.58
N SER A 12 21.84 -7.49 7.38
CA SER A 12 22.44 -6.95 6.17
C SER A 12 22.23 -5.44 6.13
N THR A 13 23.05 -4.70 5.36
CA THR A 13 22.87 -3.27 5.20
C THR A 13 21.47 -2.92 4.70
N ALA A 14 20.95 -3.73 3.78
CA ALA A 14 19.59 -3.56 3.24
C ALA A 14 18.49 -3.80 4.31
N ASP A 15 18.67 -4.82 5.16
CA ASP A 15 17.72 -5.09 6.26
C ASP A 15 17.77 -3.98 7.33
N ALA A 16 18.97 -3.45 7.61
CA ALA A 16 19.13 -2.35 8.55
C ALA A 16 18.49 -1.05 8.01
N GLU A 17 18.63 -0.77 6.73
CA GLU A 17 17.96 0.36 6.06
C GLU A 17 16.44 0.20 6.07
N ALA A 18 15.92 -0.98 5.73
CA ALA A 18 14.50 -1.29 5.79
C ALA A 18 13.93 -1.12 7.21
N LEU A 19 14.65 -1.63 8.22
CA LEU A 19 14.26 -1.46 9.62
C LEU A 19 14.29 0.01 10.06
N ALA A 20 15.26 0.78 9.59
CA ALA A 20 15.34 2.20 9.92
C ALA A 20 14.16 3.01 9.33
N VAL A 21 13.73 2.68 8.12
CA VAL A 21 12.53 3.26 7.49
C VAL A 21 11.28 2.88 8.29
N GLN A 22 11.14 1.63 8.68
CA GLN A 22 10.01 1.14 9.47
C GLN A 22 9.93 1.80 10.85
N LEU A 23 11.06 1.97 11.54
CA LEU A 23 11.10 2.58 12.88
C LEU A 23 10.91 4.10 12.87
N ARG A 24 11.16 4.76 11.76
CA ARG A 24 11.02 6.21 11.58
C ARG A 24 10.44 6.52 10.19
N PRO A 25 9.14 6.20 9.97
CA PRO A 25 8.51 6.51 8.70
C PRO A 25 8.57 8.03 8.45
N SER A 26 8.94 8.39 7.22
CA SER A 26 8.96 9.79 6.78
C SER A 26 7.91 9.97 5.68
N PRO A 27 6.64 10.22 6.06
CA PRO A 27 5.56 10.36 5.08
C PRO A 27 5.89 11.47 4.08
N PRO A 28 5.70 11.24 2.78
CA PRO A 28 5.99 12.23 1.75
C PRO A 28 4.89 13.31 1.68
N LEU A 29 4.77 14.15 2.71
CA LEU A 29 3.72 15.17 2.81
C LEU A 29 3.73 16.13 1.62
N ALA A 30 4.90 16.45 1.07
CA ALA A 30 5.03 17.28 -0.12
C ALA A 30 4.36 16.63 -1.32
N ALA A 31 4.44 15.29 -1.46
CA ALA A 31 3.81 14.56 -2.55
C ALA A 31 2.28 14.70 -2.52
N GLY A 32 1.67 14.74 -1.32
CA GLY A 32 0.23 15.00 -1.19
C GLY A 32 -0.17 16.36 -1.76
N ILE A 33 0.62 17.40 -1.49
CA ILE A 33 0.37 18.75 -2.04
C ILE A 33 0.56 18.76 -3.56
N GLU A 34 1.59 18.09 -4.07
CA GLU A 34 1.85 17.96 -5.51
C GLU A 34 0.70 17.23 -6.20
N ALA A 35 0.21 16.11 -5.63
CA ALA A 35 -0.92 15.37 -6.16
C ALA A 35 -2.19 16.22 -6.22
N ALA A 36 -2.50 16.94 -5.15
CA ALA A 36 -3.67 17.83 -5.12
C ALA A 36 -3.60 18.92 -6.21
N ARG A 37 -2.42 19.52 -6.38
CA ARG A 37 -2.20 20.55 -7.44
C ARG A 37 -2.27 19.96 -8.85
N ALA A 38 -1.87 18.70 -9.02
CA ALA A 38 -1.95 17.99 -10.30
C ALA A 38 -3.35 17.43 -10.59
N GLY A 39 -4.33 17.66 -9.71
CA GLY A 39 -5.72 17.24 -9.90
C GLY A 39 -6.00 15.79 -9.52
N ALA A 40 -5.38 15.31 -8.44
CA ALA A 40 -5.76 14.03 -7.85
C ALA A 40 -7.26 13.99 -7.54
N THR A 41 -7.94 12.93 -7.94
CA THR A 41 -9.38 12.75 -7.74
C THR A 41 -9.73 12.08 -6.43
N ALA A 42 -8.82 11.27 -5.91
CA ALA A 42 -8.83 10.73 -4.54
C ALA A 42 -7.40 10.51 -4.09
N MET A 43 -7.15 10.54 -2.79
CA MET A 43 -5.82 10.35 -2.22
C MET A 43 -5.91 9.92 -0.76
N MET A 44 -5.00 9.05 -0.34
CA MET A 44 -4.76 8.69 1.06
C MET A 44 -3.32 8.20 1.22
N ASP A 45 -2.85 8.10 2.47
CA ASP A 45 -1.63 7.37 2.78
C ASP A 45 -1.86 5.86 2.75
N VAL A 46 -0.82 5.10 2.52
CA VAL A 46 -0.82 3.64 2.60
C VAL A 46 -0.24 3.26 3.96
N SER A 47 -1.11 2.93 4.91
CA SER A 47 -0.73 2.61 6.29
C SER A 47 -1.02 1.16 6.67
N ASP A 48 -2.09 0.60 6.15
CA ASP A 48 -2.59 -0.72 6.55
C ASP A 48 -2.36 -1.78 5.47
N GLY A 49 -1.91 -1.39 4.30
CA GLY A 49 -1.62 -2.24 3.15
C GLY A 49 -2.21 -1.67 1.86
N LEU A 50 -1.43 -1.75 0.78
CA LEU A 50 -1.84 -1.17 -0.50
C LEU A 50 -3.19 -1.72 -0.98
N ALA A 51 -3.45 -3.03 -0.83
CA ALA A 51 -4.73 -3.62 -1.22
C ALA A 51 -5.87 -3.13 -0.34
N LEU A 52 -5.68 -3.06 0.99
CA LEU A 52 -6.70 -2.62 1.92
C LEU A 52 -7.03 -1.14 1.70
N ASP A 53 -6.02 -0.29 1.59
CA ASP A 53 -6.21 1.14 1.40
C ASP A 53 -6.76 1.46 0.01
N SER A 54 -6.35 0.73 -1.04
CA SER A 54 -6.99 0.79 -2.35
C SER A 54 -8.47 0.42 -2.29
N SER A 55 -8.84 -0.59 -1.49
CA SER A 55 -10.24 -0.99 -1.33
C SER A 55 -11.10 0.10 -0.68
N ARG A 56 -10.52 0.86 0.24
CA ARG A 56 -11.18 2.00 0.89
C ARG A 56 -11.45 3.13 -0.11
N ILE A 57 -10.45 3.49 -0.94
CA ILE A 57 -10.64 4.46 -2.03
C ILE A 57 -11.70 3.96 -3.00
N ALA A 58 -11.61 2.70 -3.42
CA ALA A 58 -12.54 2.11 -4.37
C ALA A 58 -13.99 2.14 -3.85
N ALA A 59 -14.21 1.72 -2.61
CA ALA A 59 -15.52 1.71 -1.97
C ALA A 59 -16.11 3.12 -1.84
N MET A 60 -15.32 4.09 -1.38
CA MET A 60 -15.78 5.46 -1.21
C MET A 60 -16.03 6.17 -2.53
N SER A 61 -15.37 5.76 -3.60
CA SER A 61 -15.49 6.36 -4.93
C SER A 61 -16.47 5.61 -5.85
N GLY A 62 -17.00 4.45 -5.42
CA GLY A 62 -17.90 3.63 -6.23
C GLY A 62 -17.23 3.05 -7.49
N VAL A 63 -15.99 2.60 -7.36
CA VAL A 63 -15.15 2.09 -8.46
C VAL A 63 -14.45 0.79 -8.05
N SER A 64 -13.75 0.16 -8.99
CA SER A 64 -12.76 -0.88 -8.72
C SER A 64 -11.36 -0.37 -9.08
N ILE A 65 -10.33 -0.89 -8.42
CA ILE A 65 -8.93 -0.55 -8.70
C ILE A 65 -8.20 -1.84 -9.08
N ASP A 66 -7.50 -1.80 -10.22
CA ASP A 66 -6.66 -2.89 -10.71
C ASP A 66 -5.19 -2.49 -10.58
N VAL A 67 -4.47 -3.18 -9.70
CA VAL A 67 -3.05 -2.93 -9.40
C VAL A 67 -2.19 -3.79 -10.32
N PHE A 68 -1.16 -3.22 -10.91
CA PHE A 68 -0.20 -3.94 -11.76
C PHE A 68 0.97 -4.45 -10.93
N SER A 69 1.05 -5.75 -10.70
CA SER A 69 2.12 -6.36 -9.90
C SER A 69 3.52 -6.04 -10.44
N ALA A 70 3.68 -6.02 -11.76
CA ALA A 70 4.94 -5.66 -12.41
C ALA A 70 5.43 -4.25 -12.06
N ALA A 71 4.53 -3.32 -11.75
CA ALA A 71 4.88 -1.97 -11.36
C ALA A 71 5.40 -1.86 -9.91
N LEU A 72 5.18 -2.88 -9.09
CA LEU A 72 5.58 -2.92 -7.68
C LEU A 72 6.96 -3.57 -7.45
N GLY A 73 7.53 -4.17 -8.49
CA GLY A 73 8.84 -4.81 -8.43
C GLY A 73 8.78 -6.29 -7.98
N PRO A 74 9.94 -6.90 -7.66
CA PRO A 74 10.04 -8.35 -7.46
C PRO A 74 9.28 -8.89 -6.25
N ASN A 75 9.01 -8.04 -5.27
CA ASN A 75 8.31 -8.40 -4.03
C ASN A 75 6.87 -7.86 -4.02
N ALA A 76 6.20 -7.89 -5.17
CA ALA A 76 4.86 -7.31 -5.35
C ALA A 76 3.83 -7.78 -4.30
N ALA A 77 3.85 -9.06 -3.92
CA ALA A 77 2.94 -9.58 -2.89
C ALA A 77 3.12 -8.89 -1.53
N TRP A 78 4.36 -8.60 -1.15
CA TRP A 78 4.66 -7.87 0.08
C TRP A 78 4.26 -6.39 -0.04
N ALA A 79 4.53 -5.79 -1.20
CA ALA A 79 4.12 -4.40 -1.46
C ALA A 79 2.60 -4.23 -1.46
N ILE A 80 1.84 -5.25 -1.88
CA ILE A 80 0.37 -5.22 -1.90
C ILE A 80 -0.20 -5.37 -0.49
N GLY A 81 0.34 -6.29 0.33
CA GLY A 81 -0.14 -6.54 1.70
C GLY A 81 0.54 -5.69 2.77
N GLY A 82 1.67 -5.05 2.46
CA GLY A 82 2.40 -4.17 3.38
C GLY A 82 1.92 -2.72 3.31
N GLY A 83 2.04 -1.98 4.39
CA GLY A 83 1.57 -0.60 4.48
C GLY A 83 2.47 0.32 5.31
N GLU A 84 3.55 -0.22 5.86
CA GLU A 84 4.37 0.49 6.84
C GLU A 84 5.23 1.62 6.25
N ASP A 85 5.35 1.70 4.93
CA ASP A 85 6.15 2.73 4.24
C ASP A 85 5.45 4.10 4.16
N HIS A 86 4.19 4.19 4.58
CA HIS A 86 3.37 5.41 4.53
C HIS A 86 3.46 6.17 3.19
N GLY A 87 3.53 5.43 2.08
CA GLY A 87 3.49 6.01 0.74
C GLY A 87 2.15 6.72 0.49
N MET A 88 2.13 7.64 -0.47
CA MET A 88 0.88 8.28 -0.91
C MET A 88 0.28 7.52 -2.07
N LEU A 89 -0.96 7.08 -1.92
CA LEU A 89 -1.79 6.53 -2.99
C LEU A 89 -2.74 7.60 -3.50
N ALA A 90 -2.75 7.83 -4.81
CA ALA A 90 -3.63 8.80 -5.41
C ALA A 90 -4.20 8.30 -6.74
N THR A 91 -5.40 8.74 -7.07
CA THR A 91 -6.02 8.51 -8.37
C THR A 91 -6.06 9.79 -9.17
N PHE A 92 -5.88 9.67 -10.47
CA PHE A 92 -5.86 10.78 -11.41
C PHE A 92 -6.70 10.45 -12.63
N ARG A 93 -7.13 11.49 -13.35
CA ARG A 93 -7.69 11.30 -14.70
C ARG A 93 -6.63 10.70 -15.62
N ALA A 94 -7.07 9.93 -16.62
CA ALA A 94 -6.16 9.27 -17.56
C ALA A 94 -5.30 10.24 -18.38
N ASP A 95 -5.76 11.47 -18.54
CA ASP A 95 -5.08 12.57 -19.28
C ASP A 95 -4.26 13.50 -18.37
N ALA A 96 -4.17 13.22 -17.07
CA ALA A 96 -3.44 14.05 -16.14
C ALA A 96 -1.91 13.89 -16.30
N SER A 97 -1.20 15.01 -16.16
CA SER A 97 0.26 14.98 -16.01
C SER A 97 0.61 14.66 -14.58
N LEU A 98 1.24 13.52 -14.34
CA LEU A 98 1.63 13.10 -12.99
C LEU A 98 2.82 13.89 -12.47
N PRO A 99 2.82 14.28 -11.18
CA PRO A 99 4.01 14.83 -10.54
C PRO A 99 5.15 13.81 -10.54
N PRO A 100 6.44 14.26 -10.54
CA PRO A 100 7.60 13.37 -10.52
C PRO A 100 7.66 12.41 -9.33
N SER A 101 7.02 12.76 -8.21
CA SER A 101 6.92 11.91 -7.01
C SER A 101 5.94 10.75 -7.15
N PHE A 102 5.14 10.70 -8.24
CA PHE A 102 4.17 9.63 -8.51
C PHE A 102 4.55 8.81 -9.73
N ARG A 103 4.22 7.53 -9.67
CA ARG A 103 4.30 6.61 -10.80
C ARG A 103 3.00 5.83 -10.92
N VAL A 104 2.66 5.42 -12.12
CA VAL A 104 1.48 4.57 -12.35
C VAL A 104 1.77 3.17 -11.79
N ILE A 105 0.90 2.70 -10.91
CA ILE A 105 0.95 1.34 -10.36
C ILE A 105 -0.34 0.54 -10.65
N GLY A 106 -1.30 1.14 -11.33
CA GLY A 106 -2.59 0.52 -11.60
C GLY A 106 -3.52 1.44 -12.35
N ARG A 107 -4.77 1.06 -12.44
CA ARG A 107 -5.85 1.81 -13.09
C ARG A 107 -7.14 1.73 -12.29
N VAL A 108 -7.98 2.74 -12.45
CA VAL A 108 -9.35 2.77 -11.93
C VAL A 108 -10.29 2.22 -13.00
N LEU A 109 -11.21 1.36 -12.60
CA LEU A 109 -12.22 0.73 -13.43
C LEU A 109 -13.62 1.10 -12.93
N GLU A 110 -14.63 0.89 -13.75
CA GLU A 110 -16.02 0.88 -13.26
C GLU A 110 -16.17 -0.16 -12.14
N ALA A 111 -17.10 0.10 -11.21
CA ALA A 111 -17.34 -0.79 -10.09
C ALA A 111 -17.69 -2.22 -10.56
N GLY A 112 -16.88 -3.18 -10.12
CA GLY A 112 -17.08 -4.60 -10.37
C GLY A 112 -17.52 -5.35 -9.11
N GLU A 113 -17.42 -6.68 -9.15
CA GLU A 113 -17.79 -7.55 -8.01
C GLU A 113 -16.85 -7.38 -6.81
N VAL A 114 -15.62 -7.00 -7.06
CA VAL A 114 -14.60 -6.78 -6.02
C VAL A 114 -13.98 -5.39 -6.15
N PRO A 115 -13.64 -4.73 -5.03
CA PRO A 115 -13.08 -3.39 -5.05
C PRO A 115 -11.63 -3.37 -5.58
N VAL A 116 -10.86 -4.45 -5.40
CA VAL A 116 -9.44 -4.51 -5.78
C VAL A 116 -9.14 -5.76 -6.58
N LEU A 117 -8.47 -5.56 -7.69
CA LEU A 117 -7.87 -6.60 -8.53
C LEU A 117 -6.35 -6.42 -8.55
N VAL A 118 -5.66 -7.49 -8.86
CA VAL A 118 -4.23 -7.49 -9.19
C VAL A 118 -4.06 -8.20 -10.52
N ASP A 119 -3.52 -7.50 -11.50
CA ASP A 119 -3.36 -7.99 -12.87
C ASP A 119 -4.68 -8.54 -13.47
N GLY A 120 -5.78 -7.87 -13.19
CA GLY A 120 -7.12 -8.21 -13.67
C GLY A 120 -7.82 -9.33 -12.94
N ALA A 121 -7.25 -9.92 -11.89
CA ALA A 121 -7.85 -10.97 -11.08
C ALA A 121 -8.11 -10.49 -9.64
N PRO A 122 -9.17 -10.97 -8.96
CA PRO A 122 -9.39 -10.67 -7.55
C PRO A 122 -8.17 -10.99 -6.70
N TRP A 123 -7.78 -10.08 -5.82
CA TRP A 123 -6.65 -10.32 -4.92
C TRP A 123 -6.99 -11.38 -3.87
N GLY A 124 -6.28 -12.52 -3.92
CA GLY A 124 -6.48 -13.65 -2.99
C GLY A 124 -5.45 -13.72 -1.86
N GLY A 125 -4.52 -12.77 -1.77
CA GLY A 125 -3.53 -12.69 -0.71
C GLY A 125 -4.02 -11.92 0.52
N THR A 126 -3.11 -11.65 1.46
CA THR A 126 -3.39 -10.80 2.62
C THR A 126 -3.67 -9.37 2.15
N PRO A 127 -4.85 -8.80 2.47
CA PRO A 127 -5.20 -7.44 2.00
C PRO A 127 -4.42 -6.35 2.72
N GLY A 128 -3.91 -6.64 3.91
CA GLY A 128 -3.29 -5.72 4.85
C GLY A 128 -3.73 -6.06 6.27
N TRP A 129 -3.36 -5.24 7.24
CA TRP A 129 -3.79 -5.38 8.63
C TRP A 129 -4.97 -4.45 8.93
N ASP A 130 -6.10 -5.02 9.31
CA ASP A 130 -7.30 -4.26 9.69
C ASP A 130 -7.48 -4.31 11.22
N PRO A 131 -7.20 -3.21 11.94
CA PRO A 131 -7.30 -3.19 13.40
C PRO A 131 -8.72 -3.44 13.92
N TYR A 132 -9.74 -3.30 13.07
CA TYR A 132 -11.14 -3.53 13.45
C TYR A 132 -11.61 -4.96 13.21
N ARG A 133 -10.90 -5.73 12.37
CA ARG A 133 -11.21 -7.12 12.05
C ARG A 133 -10.22 -8.10 12.63
N ASP A 134 -8.95 -7.69 12.72
CA ASP A 134 -7.83 -8.54 13.11
C ASP A 134 -7.53 -8.42 14.61
N TRP A 135 -8.31 -7.64 15.34
CA TRP A 135 -8.24 -7.55 16.79
C TRP A 135 -8.77 -8.84 17.42
N ASP A 136 -7.86 -9.73 17.80
CA ASP A 136 -8.20 -10.92 18.59
C ASP A 136 -8.20 -10.55 20.08
N GLU A 137 -9.38 -10.55 20.71
CA GLU A 137 -9.57 -10.29 22.14
C GLU A 137 -8.81 -11.28 23.08
N ARG A 138 -8.09 -12.25 22.51
CA ARG A 138 -7.32 -13.25 23.25
C ARG A 138 -5.91 -12.80 23.67
N VAL A 139 -5.53 -11.58 23.36
CA VAL A 139 -4.26 -10.99 23.79
C VAL A 139 -4.55 -9.94 24.88
N GLY A 140 -5.04 -10.44 26.01
CA GLY A 140 -5.24 -9.69 27.23
C GLY A 140 -4.76 -10.50 28.42
#